data_0b41a28e6a979bcd81135cab8165f9e3
#
_entry.id   0b41a28e6a979bcd81135cab8165f9e3
#
_cell.length_a   1.000
_cell.length_b   1.000
_cell.length_c   1.000
_cell.angle_alpha   90.00
_cell.angle_beta   90.00
_cell.angle_gamma   90.00
#
_symmetry.space_group_name_H-M   'P 1'
#
loop_
_entity.id
_entity.type
_entity.pdbx_description
1 polymer ?
#
loop_
_entity_poly.entity_id
_entity_poly.type
_entity_poly.pdbx_seq_one_letter_code
_entity_poly.pdbx_strand_id
1 'polypeptide(L)'
;MGMTLVTGGSGFIGGHLVAALAARGERTRILDRQDPPDPLPPGVEFQRGSILDEAAVARALDGVERVYHLAAVALLWNRDPTVFDRVNRQGTRMLLDAAARAPGLRRFVHCSTEAVMIGHPPPRQMPRRLDESADPGLEALAGPYCRSKYRAERDALAAAAQGLPVVVVNPTAPIGPGDRLPTPPNAMLRMFRRGGPRLILDCVLNLVDVRDVAQGMILAAERGRLGERYILGGTDIALGDLAQRIDRLCGRPPVRRLPVPPALALGAARVEEWLSDHVTRRPPTAPVTGVRLALGGGGFDSGKAMRELGYTVRPLEASLRAALG
;
A
#
# COMPACT_ATOMS: atom_id res chain seq x y z
N MET A 1 3.77 -28.13 -7.10
CA MET A 1 4.04 -26.68 -6.86
C MET A 1 4.43 -26.53 -5.40
N GLY A 2 5.49 -25.76 -5.12
CA GLY A 2 5.93 -25.49 -3.76
C GLY A 2 4.94 -24.60 -2.97
N MET A 3 5.21 -24.40 -1.69
CA MET A 3 4.40 -23.57 -0.82
C MET A 3 4.67 -22.08 -1.10
N THR A 4 3.64 -21.26 -1.15
CA THR A 4 3.71 -19.80 -1.21
C THR A 4 3.37 -19.20 0.15
N LEU A 5 4.22 -18.33 0.71
CA LEU A 5 3.94 -17.59 1.94
C LEU A 5 3.41 -16.19 1.61
N VAL A 6 2.29 -15.81 2.23
CA VAL A 6 1.76 -14.44 2.20
C VAL A 6 1.73 -13.90 3.63
N THR A 7 2.62 -12.96 3.95
CA THR A 7 2.53 -12.25 5.24
C THR A 7 1.58 -11.07 5.11
N GLY A 8 0.73 -10.84 6.09
CA GLY A 8 -0.32 -9.84 6.00
C GLY A 8 -1.49 -10.29 5.09
N GLY A 9 -1.67 -11.59 4.92
CA GLY A 9 -2.69 -12.17 4.03
C GLY A 9 -4.13 -11.93 4.47
N SER A 10 -4.37 -11.61 5.74
CA SER A 10 -5.69 -11.22 6.27
C SER A 10 -6.03 -9.74 6.01
N GLY A 11 -5.07 -8.94 5.52
CA GLY A 11 -5.26 -7.53 5.19
C GLY A 11 -5.97 -7.31 3.85
N PHE A 12 -6.21 -6.03 3.51
CA PHE A 12 -6.97 -5.64 2.31
C PHE A 12 -6.34 -6.17 1.01
N ILE A 13 -5.09 -5.81 0.70
CA ILE A 13 -4.39 -6.30 -0.50
C ILE A 13 -4.13 -7.81 -0.37
N GLY A 14 -3.71 -8.25 0.83
CA GLY A 14 -3.37 -9.63 1.11
C GLY A 14 -4.51 -10.61 0.85
N GLY A 15 -5.73 -10.28 1.26
CA GLY A 15 -6.91 -11.11 1.03
C GLY A 15 -7.22 -11.30 -0.46
N HIS A 16 -7.10 -10.24 -1.26
CA HIS A 16 -7.26 -10.34 -2.73
C HIS A 16 -6.14 -11.15 -3.39
N LEU A 17 -4.90 -11.01 -2.90
CA LEU A 17 -3.78 -11.81 -3.38
C LEU A 17 -3.97 -13.29 -3.05
N VAL A 18 -4.34 -13.63 -1.82
CA VAL A 18 -4.62 -15.01 -1.40
C VAL A 18 -5.74 -15.62 -2.22
N ALA A 19 -6.84 -14.89 -2.45
CA ALA A 19 -7.93 -15.35 -3.30
C ALA A 19 -7.48 -15.61 -4.75
N ALA A 20 -6.64 -14.72 -5.31
CA ALA A 20 -6.11 -14.88 -6.65
C ALA A 20 -5.15 -16.09 -6.78
N LEU A 21 -4.30 -16.33 -5.78
CA LEU A 21 -3.40 -17.49 -5.73
C LEU A 21 -4.20 -18.81 -5.59
N ALA A 22 -5.21 -18.81 -4.71
CA ALA A 22 -6.09 -19.98 -4.53
C ALA A 22 -6.86 -20.32 -5.82
N ALA A 23 -7.37 -19.32 -6.54
CA ALA A 23 -8.05 -19.52 -7.83
C ALA A 23 -7.12 -20.13 -8.92
N ARG A 24 -5.80 -20.03 -8.74
CA ARG A 24 -4.78 -20.65 -9.60
C ARG A 24 -4.36 -22.04 -9.11
N GLY A 25 -4.94 -22.52 -8.01
CA GLY A 25 -4.57 -23.79 -7.38
C GLY A 25 -3.22 -23.77 -6.66
N GLU A 26 -2.70 -22.57 -6.31
CA GLU A 26 -1.43 -22.43 -5.61
C GLU A 26 -1.60 -22.69 -4.11
N ARG A 27 -0.80 -23.63 -3.56
CA ARG A 27 -0.77 -23.85 -2.10
C ARG A 27 -0.21 -22.62 -1.40
N THR A 28 -0.99 -22.05 -0.50
CA THR A 28 -0.67 -20.76 0.14
C THR A 28 -0.74 -20.86 1.65
N ARG A 29 0.31 -20.36 2.33
CA ARG A 29 0.34 -20.16 3.77
C ARG A 29 0.23 -18.68 4.09
N ILE A 30 -0.71 -18.32 4.97
CA ILE A 30 -0.85 -16.96 5.49
C ILE A 30 -0.12 -16.89 6.84
N LEU A 31 0.76 -15.90 7.02
CA LEU A 31 1.26 -15.50 8.33
C LEU A 31 0.66 -14.14 8.68
N ASP A 32 -0.22 -14.10 9.67
CA ASP A 32 -0.85 -12.86 10.12
C ASP A 32 -1.17 -12.91 11.63
N ARG A 33 -1.30 -11.75 12.25
CA ARG A 33 -1.74 -11.58 13.64
C ARG A 33 -3.26 -11.65 13.77
N GLN A 34 -3.97 -11.28 12.71
CA GLN A 34 -5.42 -11.26 12.64
C GLN A 34 -5.91 -12.46 11.85
N ASP A 35 -7.02 -13.05 12.30
CA ASP A 35 -7.66 -14.11 11.56
C ASP A 35 -8.15 -13.61 10.19
N PRO A 36 -8.10 -14.48 9.19
CA PRO A 36 -8.69 -14.17 7.89
C PRO A 36 -10.20 -13.93 8.05
N PRO A 37 -10.75 -13.02 7.25
CA PRO A 37 -12.14 -12.59 7.39
C PRO A 37 -13.18 -13.65 7.05
N ASP A 38 -12.88 -14.54 6.15
CA ASP A 38 -13.79 -15.53 5.60
C ASP A 38 -13.19 -16.94 5.73
N PRO A 39 -13.98 -17.99 5.57
CA PRO A 39 -13.42 -19.34 5.44
C PRO A 39 -12.34 -19.36 4.36
N LEU A 40 -11.22 -19.98 4.69
CA LEU A 40 -10.09 -20.06 3.76
C LEU A 40 -10.45 -20.91 2.54
N PRO A 41 -10.06 -20.50 1.33
CA PRO A 41 -10.20 -21.32 0.14
C PRO A 41 -9.41 -22.64 0.26
N PRO A 42 -9.79 -23.70 -0.49
CA PRO A 42 -9.01 -24.91 -0.54
C PRO A 42 -7.53 -24.65 -0.88
N GLY A 43 -6.62 -25.34 -0.21
CA GLY A 43 -5.17 -25.19 -0.43
C GLY A 43 -4.54 -23.98 0.29
N VAL A 44 -5.32 -23.21 1.04
CA VAL A 44 -4.83 -22.10 1.87
C VAL A 44 -4.81 -22.52 3.32
N GLU A 45 -3.67 -22.34 4.00
CA GLU A 45 -3.51 -22.57 5.43
C GLU A 45 -3.20 -21.25 6.17
N PHE A 46 -3.63 -21.15 7.41
CA PHE A 46 -3.43 -19.98 8.25
C PHE A 46 -2.53 -20.30 9.43
N GLN A 47 -1.48 -19.51 9.58
CA GLN A 47 -0.61 -19.52 10.75
C GLN A 47 -0.75 -18.18 11.47
N ARG A 48 -1.32 -18.19 12.67
CA ARG A 48 -1.34 -16.99 13.51
C ARG A 48 0.09 -16.71 14.01
N GLY A 49 0.57 -15.51 13.78
CA GLY A 49 1.90 -15.09 14.22
C GLY A 49 2.27 -13.68 13.80
N SER A 50 3.36 -13.19 14.35
CA SER A 50 3.93 -11.88 14.03
C SER A 50 5.21 -12.03 13.22
N ILE A 51 5.45 -11.12 12.28
CA ILE A 51 6.75 -11.00 11.60
C ILE A 51 7.87 -10.51 12.52
N LEU A 52 7.52 -10.16 13.78
CA LEU A 52 8.47 -9.82 14.85
C LEU A 52 8.78 -11.03 15.77
N ASP A 53 8.25 -12.20 15.45
CA ASP A 53 8.50 -13.45 16.17
C ASP A 53 9.33 -14.38 15.28
N GLU A 54 10.61 -14.54 15.61
CA GLU A 54 11.55 -15.38 14.85
C GLU A 54 11.05 -16.83 14.69
N ALA A 55 10.48 -17.40 15.74
CA ALA A 55 9.99 -18.78 15.68
C ALA A 55 8.76 -18.90 14.78
N ALA A 56 7.86 -17.89 14.78
CA ALA A 56 6.73 -17.85 13.87
C ALA A 56 7.18 -17.67 12.41
N VAL A 57 8.16 -16.80 12.17
CA VAL A 57 8.74 -16.57 10.86
C VAL A 57 9.44 -17.83 10.32
N ALA A 58 10.24 -18.49 11.15
CA ALA A 58 10.93 -19.72 10.76
C ALA A 58 9.94 -20.83 10.36
N ARG A 59 8.90 -21.07 11.20
CA ARG A 59 7.83 -22.03 10.85
C ARG A 59 7.07 -21.64 9.60
N ALA A 60 6.83 -20.33 9.38
CA ALA A 60 6.11 -19.87 8.20
C ALA A 60 6.88 -20.10 6.91
N LEU A 61 8.22 -20.03 6.95
CA LEU A 61 9.11 -20.23 5.81
C LEU A 61 9.41 -21.70 5.49
N ASP A 62 8.99 -22.64 6.34
CA ASP A 62 9.26 -24.05 6.11
C ASP A 62 8.60 -24.57 4.82
N GLY A 63 9.41 -25.09 3.89
CA GLY A 63 8.99 -25.59 2.58
C GLY A 63 8.52 -24.52 1.59
N VAL A 64 8.80 -23.24 1.84
CA VAL A 64 8.35 -22.12 1.01
C VAL A 64 9.30 -21.87 -0.15
N GLU A 65 8.74 -21.81 -1.36
CA GLU A 65 9.46 -21.42 -2.58
C GLU A 65 9.23 -19.96 -2.99
N ARG A 66 8.13 -19.34 -2.53
CA ARG A 66 7.76 -17.97 -2.88
C ARG A 66 7.21 -17.21 -1.69
N VAL A 67 7.65 -15.98 -1.50
CA VAL A 67 7.16 -15.08 -0.44
C VAL A 67 6.53 -13.84 -1.06
N TYR A 68 5.34 -13.48 -0.58
CA TYR A 68 4.74 -12.17 -0.75
C TYR A 68 4.67 -11.48 0.62
N HIS A 69 5.46 -10.44 0.78
CA HIS A 69 5.56 -9.73 2.06
C HIS A 69 4.74 -8.44 2.06
N LEU A 70 3.54 -8.52 2.66
CA LEU A 70 2.61 -7.38 2.78
C LEU A 70 2.37 -6.96 4.24
N ALA A 71 2.80 -7.75 5.22
CA ALA A 71 2.61 -7.41 6.63
C ALA A 71 3.26 -6.06 6.97
N ALA A 72 2.44 -5.08 7.33
CA ALA A 72 2.85 -3.72 7.65
C ALA A 72 1.78 -3.00 8.46
N VAL A 73 2.18 -1.97 9.19
CA VAL A 73 1.26 -0.95 9.70
C VAL A 73 1.10 0.10 8.61
N ALA A 74 -0.03 0.04 7.88
CA ALA A 74 -0.34 0.90 6.73
C ALA A 74 -1.26 2.08 7.12
N LEU A 75 -0.98 2.70 8.27
CA LEU A 75 -1.68 3.88 8.77
C LEU A 75 -0.84 5.13 8.51
N LEU A 76 -1.49 6.29 8.43
CA LEU A 76 -0.80 7.57 8.26
C LEU A 76 -0.56 8.31 9.58
N TRP A 77 -1.13 7.78 10.67
CA TRP A 77 -0.96 8.24 12.04
C TRP A 77 -1.06 7.07 13.02
N ASN A 78 -0.28 7.12 14.05
CA ASN A 78 -0.39 6.24 15.22
C ASN A 78 0.11 7.00 16.44
N ARG A 79 -0.55 6.81 17.57
CA ARG A 79 -0.16 7.44 18.85
C ARG A 79 1.26 7.05 19.29
N ASP A 80 1.68 5.82 19.01
CA ASP A 80 3.06 5.37 19.13
C ASP A 80 3.70 5.31 17.75
N PRO A 81 4.42 6.36 17.31
CA PRO A 81 5.03 6.37 15.98
C PRO A 81 6.17 5.36 15.83
N THR A 82 6.70 4.80 16.92
CA THR A 82 7.78 3.80 16.87
C THR A 82 7.29 2.48 16.28
N VAL A 83 5.98 2.21 16.32
CA VAL A 83 5.36 1.02 15.74
C VAL A 83 5.65 0.89 14.24
N PHE A 84 5.75 2.01 13.53
CA PHE A 84 6.04 2.00 12.10
C PHE A 84 7.44 1.41 11.83
N ASP A 85 8.49 1.89 12.50
CA ASP A 85 9.84 1.35 12.27
C ASP A 85 9.95 -0.10 12.79
N ARG A 86 9.37 -0.37 13.96
CA ARG A 86 9.38 -1.71 14.56
C ARG A 86 8.73 -2.75 13.64
N VAL A 87 7.52 -2.49 13.14
CA VAL A 87 6.81 -3.48 12.31
C VAL A 87 7.30 -3.44 10.87
N ASN A 88 7.32 -2.23 10.25
CA ASN A 88 7.54 -2.12 8.81
C ASN A 88 8.99 -2.36 8.42
N ARG A 89 9.96 -1.92 9.24
CA ARG A 89 11.38 -2.10 8.94
C ARG A 89 11.98 -3.32 9.65
N GLN A 90 11.92 -3.36 11.00
CA GLN A 90 12.58 -4.44 11.73
C GLN A 90 11.93 -5.80 11.41
N GLY A 91 10.57 -5.84 11.31
CA GLY A 91 9.86 -7.04 10.87
C GLY A 91 10.23 -7.47 9.45
N THR A 92 10.38 -6.52 8.52
CA THR A 92 10.86 -6.82 7.16
C THR A 92 12.27 -7.40 7.19
N ARG A 93 13.20 -6.79 7.94
CA ARG A 93 14.58 -7.32 8.08
C ARG A 93 14.60 -8.73 8.62
N MET A 94 13.85 -8.98 9.72
CA MET A 94 13.76 -10.33 10.30
C MET A 94 13.27 -11.35 9.26
N LEU A 95 12.27 -11.02 8.46
CA LEU A 95 11.79 -11.90 7.41
C LEU A 95 12.80 -12.07 6.28
N LEU A 96 13.50 -11.02 5.85
CA LEU A 96 14.56 -11.09 4.83
C LEU A 96 15.73 -11.96 5.31
N ASP A 97 16.19 -11.76 6.55
CA ASP A 97 17.29 -12.53 7.15
C ASP A 97 16.92 -14.02 7.28
N ALA A 98 15.68 -14.33 7.63
CA ALA A 98 15.19 -15.70 7.69
C ALA A 98 15.03 -16.31 6.28
N ALA A 99 14.51 -15.54 5.32
CA ALA A 99 14.36 -15.93 3.94
C ALA A 99 15.70 -16.24 3.24
N ALA A 100 16.76 -15.50 3.58
CA ALA A 100 18.10 -15.75 3.07
C ALA A 100 18.69 -17.10 3.51
N ARG A 101 18.18 -17.66 4.61
CA ARG A 101 18.54 -18.99 5.12
C ARG A 101 17.58 -20.11 4.71
N ALA A 102 16.45 -19.75 4.06
CA ALA A 102 15.44 -20.74 3.67
C ALA A 102 15.87 -21.47 2.38
N PRO A 103 16.06 -22.82 2.44
CA PRO A 103 16.43 -23.57 1.26
C PRO A 103 15.28 -23.59 0.24
N GLY A 104 15.59 -23.40 -1.03
CA GLY A 104 14.62 -23.51 -2.12
C GLY A 104 13.78 -22.27 -2.38
N LEU A 105 14.01 -21.15 -1.70
CA LEU A 105 13.33 -19.88 -2.00
C LEU A 105 13.72 -19.38 -3.39
N ARG A 106 12.72 -19.22 -4.27
CA ARG A 106 12.90 -18.82 -5.67
C ARG A 106 12.49 -17.37 -5.92
N ARG A 107 11.63 -16.79 -5.06
CA ARG A 107 11.10 -15.45 -5.27
C ARG A 107 10.64 -14.83 -3.94
N PHE A 108 10.98 -13.55 -3.76
CA PHE A 108 10.50 -12.73 -2.66
C PHE A 108 9.94 -11.42 -3.23
N VAL A 109 8.63 -11.21 -3.13
CA VAL A 109 7.96 -9.98 -3.56
C VAL A 109 7.73 -9.10 -2.32
N HIS A 110 8.43 -7.97 -2.25
CA HIS A 110 8.25 -6.98 -1.19
C HIS A 110 7.19 -5.95 -1.60
N CYS A 111 6.09 -5.87 -0.86
CA CYS A 111 5.07 -4.83 -1.05
C CYS A 111 5.48 -3.55 -0.34
N SER A 112 6.03 -2.60 -1.09
CA SER A 112 6.31 -1.23 -0.65
C SER A 112 5.09 -0.32 -0.85
N THR A 113 5.28 0.93 -1.28
CA THR A 113 4.23 1.92 -1.52
C THR A 113 4.76 3.07 -2.37
N GLU A 114 3.91 3.78 -3.10
CA GLU A 114 4.27 5.02 -3.79
C GLU A 114 4.73 6.12 -2.84
N ALA A 115 4.29 6.07 -1.57
CA ALA A 115 4.62 7.08 -0.56
C ALA A 115 6.12 7.23 -0.28
N VAL A 116 6.94 6.26 -0.70
CA VAL A 116 8.41 6.34 -0.61
C VAL A 116 9.05 7.15 -1.74
N MET A 117 8.26 7.48 -2.77
CA MET A 117 8.69 8.25 -3.94
C MET A 117 8.25 9.73 -3.86
N ILE A 118 7.42 10.09 -2.89
CA ILE A 118 6.83 11.43 -2.73
C ILE A 118 7.65 12.24 -1.73
N GLY A 119 8.30 13.29 -2.21
CA GLY A 119 9.04 14.24 -1.36
C GLY A 119 8.15 15.35 -0.77
N HIS A 120 8.51 15.86 0.41
CA HIS A 120 7.88 17.03 1.04
C HIS A 120 8.93 17.93 1.69
N PRO A 121 8.95 19.24 1.42
CA PRO A 121 8.06 19.94 0.47
C PRO A 121 8.22 19.40 -0.96
N PRO A 122 7.19 19.52 -1.81
CA PRO A 122 7.32 19.10 -3.20
C PRO A 122 8.41 19.92 -3.90
N PRO A 123 9.16 19.34 -4.86
CA PRO A 123 10.12 20.08 -5.64
C PRO A 123 9.47 21.24 -6.39
N ARG A 124 10.21 22.33 -6.63
CA ARG A 124 9.70 23.52 -7.32
C ARG A 124 9.14 23.21 -8.72
N GLN A 125 9.72 22.22 -9.38
CA GLN A 125 9.22 21.66 -10.65
C GLN A 125 8.88 20.20 -10.40
N MET A 126 7.59 19.90 -10.27
CA MET A 126 7.11 18.53 -10.18
C MET A 126 7.24 17.86 -11.54
N PRO A 127 7.81 16.65 -11.63
CA PRO A 127 7.68 15.87 -12.84
C PRO A 127 6.19 15.62 -13.11
N ARG A 128 5.82 15.57 -14.39
CA ARG A 128 4.43 15.33 -14.79
C ARG A 128 3.89 14.01 -14.20
N ARG A 129 4.77 13.03 -14.08
CA ARG A 129 4.52 11.74 -13.41
C ARG A 129 5.81 11.24 -12.75
N LEU A 130 5.67 10.61 -11.61
CA LEU A 130 6.75 9.91 -10.92
C LEU A 130 6.86 8.49 -11.49
N ASP A 131 8.09 8.03 -11.70
CA ASP A 131 8.43 6.67 -12.09
C ASP A 131 9.32 5.99 -11.04
N GLU A 132 9.80 4.79 -11.33
CA GLU A 132 10.62 4.00 -10.41
C GLU A 132 12.02 4.60 -10.15
N SER A 133 12.44 5.63 -10.86
CA SER A 133 13.69 6.36 -10.59
C SER A 133 13.55 7.37 -9.44
N ALA A 134 12.32 7.72 -9.06
CA ALA A 134 12.06 8.73 -8.04
C ALA A 134 12.60 8.29 -6.66
N ASP A 135 13.48 9.13 -6.10
CA ASP A 135 14.07 8.95 -4.77
C ASP A 135 14.25 10.29 -4.08
N PRO A 136 13.28 10.71 -3.27
CA PRO A 136 13.36 12.01 -2.57
C PRO A 136 14.37 12.00 -1.42
N GLY A 137 14.85 10.84 -1.01
CA GLY A 137 15.67 10.68 0.18
C GLY A 137 14.85 10.69 1.48
N LEU A 138 15.42 10.11 2.54
CA LEU A 138 14.74 9.86 3.82
C LEU A 138 14.17 11.12 4.47
N GLU A 139 14.93 12.23 4.42
CA GLU A 139 14.58 13.48 5.11
C GLU A 139 13.39 14.19 4.48
N ALA A 140 13.21 14.05 3.17
CA ALA A 140 12.10 14.64 2.43
C ALA A 140 10.79 13.85 2.57
N LEU A 141 10.78 12.68 3.23
CA LEU A 141 9.57 11.88 3.35
C LEU A 141 8.57 12.45 4.36
N ALA A 142 7.29 12.34 4.02
CA ALA A 142 6.18 13.04 4.66
C ALA A 142 5.97 12.73 6.15
N GLY A 143 6.37 11.54 6.63
CA GLY A 143 6.16 11.14 8.02
C GLY A 143 6.71 9.75 8.38
N PRO A 144 6.47 9.28 9.63
CA PRO A 144 7.04 8.03 10.14
C PRO A 144 6.69 6.79 9.30
N TYR A 145 5.46 6.68 8.80
CA TYR A 145 5.05 5.62 7.89
C TYR A 145 5.94 5.57 6.64
N CYS A 146 6.05 6.70 5.94
CA CYS A 146 6.83 6.78 4.69
C CYS A 146 8.30 6.44 4.93
N ARG A 147 8.90 6.97 6.01
CA ARG A 147 10.29 6.69 6.39
C ARG A 147 10.53 5.23 6.72
N SER A 148 9.60 4.58 7.43
CA SER A 148 9.70 3.16 7.77
C SER A 148 9.61 2.27 6.53
N LYS A 149 8.69 2.56 5.61
CA LYS A 149 8.54 1.84 4.35
C LYS A 149 9.73 2.07 3.41
N TYR A 150 10.26 3.28 3.35
CA TYR A 150 11.47 3.60 2.59
C TYR A 150 12.67 2.78 3.09
N ARG A 151 12.92 2.76 4.41
CA ARG A 151 13.99 1.96 5.00
C ARG A 151 13.81 0.47 4.74
N ALA A 152 12.58 -0.05 4.86
CA ALA A 152 12.27 -1.45 4.56
C ALA A 152 12.51 -1.79 3.09
N GLU A 153 12.15 -0.91 2.17
CA GLU A 153 12.43 -1.07 0.74
C GLU A 153 13.93 -1.08 0.46
N ARG A 154 14.71 -0.19 1.10
CA ARG A 154 16.18 -0.18 0.97
C ARG A 154 16.80 -1.45 1.54
N ASP A 155 16.32 -1.95 2.67
CA ASP A 155 16.77 -3.22 3.25
C ASP A 155 16.46 -4.40 2.27
N ALA A 156 15.28 -4.39 1.60
CA ALA A 156 14.90 -5.40 0.61
C ALA A 156 15.75 -5.36 -0.66
N LEU A 157 16.05 -4.16 -1.18
CA LEU A 157 16.93 -3.97 -2.34
C LEU A 157 18.38 -4.34 -2.01
N ALA A 158 18.85 -4.06 -0.79
CA ALA A 158 20.16 -4.48 -0.33
C ALA A 158 20.28 -6.02 -0.23
N ALA A 159 19.22 -6.69 0.24
CA ALA A 159 19.15 -8.15 0.25
C ALA A 159 19.17 -8.74 -1.17
N ALA A 160 18.53 -8.08 -2.15
CA ALA A 160 18.62 -8.46 -3.56
C ALA A 160 20.05 -8.37 -4.08
N ALA A 161 20.77 -7.30 -3.76
CA ALA A 161 22.19 -7.12 -4.13
C ALA A 161 23.10 -8.19 -3.52
N GLN A 162 22.66 -8.82 -2.40
CA GLN A 162 23.36 -9.93 -1.74
C GLN A 162 22.91 -11.31 -2.25
N GLY A 163 22.06 -11.37 -3.29
CA GLY A 163 21.66 -12.61 -3.96
C GLY A 163 20.29 -13.16 -3.52
N LEU A 164 19.55 -12.51 -2.60
CA LEU A 164 18.18 -12.93 -2.32
C LEU A 164 17.27 -12.58 -3.52
N PRO A 165 16.40 -13.48 -4.00
CA PRO A 165 15.58 -13.27 -5.21
C PRO A 165 14.42 -12.27 -4.99
N VAL A 166 14.74 -11.03 -4.63
CA VAL A 166 13.75 -9.97 -4.29
C VAL A 166 13.32 -9.20 -5.53
N VAL A 167 12.02 -8.93 -5.60
CA VAL A 167 11.40 -7.92 -6.47
C VAL A 167 10.55 -7.00 -5.59
N VAL A 168 10.58 -5.70 -5.83
CA VAL A 168 9.79 -4.72 -5.07
C VAL A 168 8.61 -4.26 -5.91
N VAL A 169 7.45 -4.13 -5.30
CA VAL A 169 6.28 -3.50 -5.90
C VAL A 169 5.84 -2.29 -5.08
N ASN A 170 5.48 -1.22 -5.77
CA ASN A 170 5.02 0.04 -5.17
C ASN A 170 3.57 0.31 -5.59
N PRO A 171 2.57 -0.29 -4.91
CA PRO A 171 1.18 0.06 -5.16
C PRO A 171 0.96 1.55 -4.89
N THR A 172 0.10 2.18 -5.69
CA THR A 172 -0.39 3.54 -5.44
C THR A 172 -1.52 3.49 -4.40
N ALA A 173 -2.57 4.29 -4.55
CA ALA A 173 -3.68 4.30 -3.60
C ALA A 173 -4.71 3.21 -3.95
N PRO A 174 -4.66 1.99 -3.35
CA PRO A 174 -5.56 0.91 -3.70
C PRO A 174 -6.96 1.15 -3.16
N ILE A 175 -7.95 0.93 -4.04
CA ILE A 175 -9.38 0.99 -3.75
C ILE A 175 -10.06 -0.31 -4.18
N GLY A 176 -11.18 -0.62 -3.58
CA GLY A 176 -11.96 -1.82 -3.97
C GLY A 176 -12.81 -2.38 -2.84
N PRO A 177 -13.49 -3.50 -3.11
CA PRO A 177 -14.33 -4.17 -2.12
C PRO A 177 -13.50 -4.89 -1.04
N GLY A 178 -14.13 -5.20 0.09
CA GLY A 178 -13.52 -6.07 1.12
C GLY A 178 -12.56 -5.36 2.08
N ASP A 179 -12.43 -4.04 2.05
CA ASP A 179 -11.63 -3.29 3.01
C ASP A 179 -12.40 -3.12 4.34
N ARG A 180 -12.17 -4.03 5.28
CA ARG A 180 -12.89 -4.07 6.57
C ARG A 180 -12.43 -2.99 7.54
N LEU A 181 -11.12 -2.77 7.61
CA LEU A 181 -10.51 -1.68 8.37
C LEU A 181 -10.10 -0.61 7.35
N PRO A 182 -10.96 0.38 7.08
CA PRO A 182 -10.80 1.24 5.93
C PRO A 182 -9.40 1.82 5.86
N THR A 183 -8.66 1.43 4.82
CA THR A 183 -7.40 2.07 4.46
C THR A 183 -7.67 3.54 4.10
N PRO A 184 -6.68 4.44 4.19
CA PRO A 184 -6.89 5.85 3.91
C PRO A 184 -7.62 6.15 2.58
N PRO A 185 -7.31 5.48 1.44
CA PRO A 185 -8.07 5.70 0.21
C PRO A 185 -9.55 5.29 0.32
N ASN A 186 -9.85 4.12 0.87
CA ASN A 186 -11.23 3.66 1.00
C ASN A 186 -12.01 4.46 2.07
N ALA A 187 -11.36 4.92 3.14
CA ALA A 187 -11.97 5.82 4.12
C ALA A 187 -12.39 7.14 3.44
N MET A 188 -11.55 7.70 2.58
CA MET A 188 -11.84 8.88 1.78
C MET A 188 -13.03 8.63 0.82
N LEU A 189 -13.08 7.50 0.11
CA LEU A 189 -14.23 7.15 -0.73
C LEU A 189 -15.53 7.07 0.08
N ARG A 190 -15.49 6.43 1.25
CA ARG A 190 -16.65 6.34 2.16
C ARG A 190 -17.10 7.72 2.67
N MET A 191 -16.16 8.63 2.92
CA MET A 191 -16.45 10.02 3.30
C MET A 191 -17.19 10.73 2.16
N PHE A 192 -16.70 10.66 0.91
CA PHE A 192 -17.38 11.25 -0.25
C PHE A 192 -18.72 10.58 -0.57
N ARG A 193 -18.84 9.25 -0.37
CA ARG A 193 -20.12 8.55 -0.48
C ARG A 193 -21.19 9.16 0.43
N ARG A 194 -20.82 9.68 1.62
CA ARG A 194 -21.72 10.36 2.56
C ARG A 194 -21.92 11.86 2.28
N GLY A 195 -21.42 12.36 1.13
CA GLY A 195 -21.50 13.76 0.73
C GLY A 195 -20.15 14.50 0.81
N GLY A 196 -19.29 14.12 1.72
CA GLY A 196 -17.95 14.71 1.89
C GLY A 196 -17.94 16.19 2.23
N PRO A 197 -16.75 16.77 2.48
CA PRO A 197 -16.60 18.19 2.79
C PRO A 197 -16.72 19.05 1.53
N ARG A 198 -17.09 20.33 1.73
CA ARG A 198 -17.08 21.35 0.66
C ARG A 198 -15.68 21.93 0.41
N LEU A 199 -14.81 21.85 1.40
CA LEU A 199 -13.42 22.30 1.31
C LEU A 199 -12.53 21.07 1.15
N ILE A 200 -11.70 21.03 0.11
CA ILE A 200 -10.81 19.90 -0.22
C ILE A 200 -9.41 20.39 -0.60
N LEU A 201 -8.44 19.49 -0.57
CA LEU A 201 -7.12 19.74 -1.12
C LEU A 201 -7.19 19.79 -2.65
N ASP A 202 -6.43 20.71 -3.25
CA ASP A 202 -6.16 20.68 -4.69
C ASP A 202 -4.96 19.76 -4.93
N CYS A 203 -5.25 18.52 -5.26
CA CYS A 203 -4.25 17.48 -5.45
C CYS A 203 -4.70 16.43 -6.46
N VAL A 204 -3.73 15.70 -7.01
CA VAL A 204 -3.96 14.54 -7.89
C VAL A 204 -3.65 13.28 -7.09
N LEU A 205 -4.52 12.29 -7.19
CA LEU A 205 -4.35 10.95 -6.63
C LEU A 205 -4.24 9.94 -7.76
N ASN A 206 -3.40 8.93 -7.60
CA ASN A 206 -3.37 7.78 -8.49
C ASN A 206 -4.11 6.62 -7.82
N LEU A 207 -5.33 6.32 -8.28
CA LEU A 207 -6.18 5.28 -7.73
C LEU A 207 -6.03 3.99 -8.53
N VAL A 208 -5.80 2.88 -7.85
CA VAL A 208 -5.66 1.56 -8.46
C VAL A 208 -6.65 0.57 -7.85
N ASP A 209 -7.19 -0.33 -8.67
CA ASP A 209 -8.01 -1.44 -8.16
C ASP A 209 -7.16 -2.42 -7.36
N VAL A 210 -7.60 -2.79 -6.17
CA VAL A 210 -6.88 -3.74 -5.33
C VAL A 210 -6.65 -5.09 -5.99
N ARG A 211 -7.55 -5.50 -6.89
CA ARG A 211 -7.43 -6.75 -7.67
C ARG A 211 -6.33 -6.65 -8.73
N ASP A 212 -6.09 -5.45 -9.27
CA ASP A 212 -4.98 -5.20 -10.20
C ASP A 212 -3.65 -5.21 -9.45
N VAL A 213 -3.62 -4.65 -8.22
CA VAL A 213 -2.45 -4.75 -7.34
C VAL A 213 -2.12 -6.22 -7.06
N ALA A 214 -3.11 -7.02 -6.67
CA ALA A 214 -2.91 -8.46 -6.41
C ALA A 214 -2.37 -9.19 -7.66
N GLN A 215 -2.97 -8.94 -8.82
CA GLN A 215 -2.49 -9.51 -10.09
C GLN A 215 -1.08 -9.02 -10.45
N GLY A 216 -0.80 -7.73 -10.26
CA GLY A 216 0.52 -7.13 -10.48
C GLY A 216 1.60 -7.76 -9.60
N MET A 217 1.29 -8.10 -8.35
CA MET A 217 2.20 -8.81 -7.45
C MET A 217 2.51 -10.22 -7.96
N ILE A 218 1.51 -10.94 -8.46
CA ILE A 218 1.70 -12.28 -9.07
C ILE A 218 2.61 -12.16 -10.30
N LEU A 219 2.33 -11.22 -11.18
CA LEU A 219 3.15 -10.95 -12.37
C LEU A 219 4.59 -10.55 -12.00
N ALA A 220 4.78 -9.75 -10.95
CA ALA A 220 6.10 -9.39 -10.45
C ALA A 220 6.87 -10.62 -9.93
N ALA A 221 6.19 -11.57 -9.29
CA ALA A 221 6.80 -12.82 -8.89
C ALA A 221 7.21 -13.68 -10.10
N GLU A 222 6.43 -13.69 -11.16
CA GLU A 222 6.67 -14.53 -12.35
C GLU A 222 7.71 -13.93 -13.30
N ARG A 223 7.68 -12.61 -13.53
CA ARG A 223 8.38 -11.93 -14.61
C ARG A 223 9.30 -10.81 -14.16
N GLY A 224 9.15 -10.32 -12.91
CA GLY A 224 9.92 -9.20 -12.40
C GLY A 224 11.42 -9.49 -12.36
N ARG A 225 12.22 -8.51 -12.75
CA ARG A 225 13.68 -8.57 -12.63
C ARG A 225 14.09 -8.43 -11.18
N LEU A 226 15.05 -9.23 -10.74
CA LEU A 226 15.54 -9.20 -9.36
C LEU A 226 16.23 -7.86 -9.07
N GLY A 227 15.98 -7.33 -7.88
CA GLY A 227 16.50 -6.03 -7.45
C GLY A 227 15.79 -4.81 -8.05
N GLU A 228 14.73 -5.03 -8.85
CA GLU A 228 13.98 -3.94 -9.49
C GLU A 228 12.71 -3.57 -8.73
N ARG A 229 12.28 -2.31 -8.91
CA ARG A 229 11.00 -1.78 -8.44
C ARG A 229 10.00 -1.71 -9.57
N TYR A 230 8.71 -1.89 -9.25
CA TYR A 230 7.60 -1.77 -10.20
C TYR A 230 6.44 -1.03 -9.56
N ILE A 231 6.05 0.11 -10.14
CA ILE A 231 4.86 0.85 -9.73
C ILE A 231 3.62 0.12 -10.20
N LEU A 232 2.79 -0.31 -9.26
CA LEU A 232 1.47 -0.87 -9.54
C LEU A 232 0.43 0.23 -9.35
N GLY A 233 0.38 1.14 -10.30
CA GLY A 233 -0.52 2.28 -10.31
C GLY A 233 -1.73 2.07 -11.21
N GLY A 234 -2.69 2.99 -11.06
CA GLY A 234 -3.92 2.98 -11.82
C GLY A 234 -4.15 4.30 -12.58
N THR A 235 -5.24 4.98 -12.25
CA THR A 235 -5.66 6.21 -12.93
C THR A 235 -5.35 7.45 -12.09
N ASP A 236 -4.65 8.42 -12.70
CA ASP A 236 -4.49 9.74 -12.11
C ASP A 236 -5.81 10.51 -12.18
N ILE A 237 -6.25 11.07 -11.05
CA ILE A 237 -7.48 11.85 -10.97
C ILE A 237 -7.34 13.00 -9.98
N ALA A 238 -7.80 14.19 -10.35
CA ALA A 238 -7.92 15.30 -9.42
C ALA A 238 -8.97 14.99 -8.35
N LEU A 239 -8.68 15.34 -7.09
CA LEU A 239 -9.57 15.04 -5.95
C LEU A 239 -10.97 15.64 -6.14
N GLY A 240 -11.06 16.84 -6.74
CA GLY A 240 -12.34 17.47 -7.07
C GLY A 240 -13.17 16.66 -8.07
N ASP A 241 -12.52 16.14 -9.12
CA ASP A 241 -13.18 15.31 -10.14
C ASP A 241 -13.60 13.96 -9.58
N LEU A 242 -12.77 13.36 -8.75
CA LEU A 242 -13.10 12.13 -8.03
C LEU A 242 -14.38 12.31 -7.19
N ALA A 243 -14.43 13.37 -6.41
CA ALA A 243 -15.58 13.66 -5.55
C ALA A 243 -16.87 13.88 -6.37
N GLN A 244 -16.80 14.59 -7.50
CA GLN A 244 -17.93 14.75 -8.41
C GLN A 244 -18.37 13.43 -9.06
N ARG A 245 -17.42 12.55 -9.42
CA ARG A 245 -17.73 11.20 -9.94
C ARG A 245 -18.47 10.37 -8.90
N ILE A 246 -18.01 10.42 -7.64
CA ILE A 246 -18.68 9.71 -6.54
C ILE A 246 -20.08 10.26 -6.30
N ASP A 247 -20.28 11.58 -6.34
CA ASP A 247 -21.64 12.16 -6.24
C ASP A 247 -22.58 11.59 -7.30
N ARG A 248 -22.14 11.55 -8.56
CA ARG A 248 -22.91 10.97 -9.68
C ARG A 248 -23.20 9.49 -9.49
N LEU A 249 -22.20 8.71 -9.08
CA LEU A 249 -22.38 7.28 -8.80
C LEU A 249 -23.36 7.00 -7.67
N CYS A 250 -23.47 7.92 -6.72
CA CYS A 250 -24.43 7.86 -5.62
C CYS A 250 -25.80 8.51 -5.93
N GLY A 251 -26.06 8.88 -7.21
CA GLY A 251 -27.32 9.50 -7.62
C GLY A 251 -27.53 10.92 -7.11
N ARG A 252 -26.46 11.61 -6.71
CA ARG A 252 -26.52 13.00 -6.21
C ARG A 252 -26.05 13.98 -7.27
N PRO A 253 -26.58 15.21 -7.29
CA PRO A 253 -26.03 16.28 -8.13
C PRO A 253 -24.59 16.55 -7.70
N PRO A 254 -23.65 16.72 -8.67
CA PRO A 254 -22.25 17.03 -8.37
C PRO A 254 -22.14 18.35 -7.61
N VAL A 255 -21.47 18.31 -6.46
CA VAL A 255 -21.23 19.49 -5.63
C VAL A 255 -19.89 20.12 -6.01
N ARG A 256 -19.89 21.45 -6.29
CA ARG A 256 -18.65 22.19 -6.45
C ARG A 256 -17.93 22.28 -5.10
N ARG A 257 -16.70 21.81 -5.05
CA ARG A 257 -15.83 21.87 -3.89
C ARG A 257 -14.77 22.94 -4.10
N LEU A 258 -14.40 23.63 -3.03
CA LEU A 258 -13.43 24.72 -3.08
C LEU A 258 -12.07 24.24 -2.56
N PRO A 259 -10.97 24.59 -3.23
CA PRO A 259 -9.63 24.24 -2.78
C PRO A 259 -9.26 25.00 -1.51
N VAL A 260 -8.64 24.27 -0.56
CA VAL A 260 -8.05 24.86 0.65
C VAL A 260 -6.59 25.18 0.37
N PRO A 261 -6.10 26.39 0.72
CA PRO A 261 -4.69 26.70 0.62
C PRO A 261 -3.84 25.70 1.43
N PRO A 262 -2.70 25.21 0.87
CA PRO A 262 -1.86 24.19 1.50
C PRO A 262 -1.44 24.53 2.94
N ALA A 263 -1.09 25.80 3.22
CA ALA A 263 -0.68 26.24 4.55
C ALA A 263 -1.81 26.11 5.58
N LEU A 264 -3.05 26.44 5.20
CA LEU A 264 -4.22 26.28 6.07
C LEU A 264 -4.55 24.80 6.30
N ALA A 265 -4.49 23.98 5.27
CA ALA A 265 -4.71 22.54 5.39
C ALA A 265 -3.67 21.90 6.33
N LEU A 266 -2.40 22.23 6.19
CA LEU A 266 -1.34 21.75 7.08
C LEU A 266 -1.48 22.28 8.51
N GLY A 267 -1.90 23.54 8.68
CA GLY A 267 -2.17 24.13 9.99
C GLY A 267 -3.30 23.40 10.71
N ALA A 268 -4.42 23.18 10.03
CA ALA A 268 -5.57 22.44 10.56
C ALA A 268 -5.21 20.99 10.90
N ALA A 269 -4.49 20.30 10.01
CA ALA A 269 -4.02 18.93 10.26
C ALA A 269 -3.13 18.83 11.51
N ARG A 270 -2.21 19.79 11.73
CA ARG A 270 -1.36 19.84 12.93
C ARG A 270 -2.17 20.02 14.21
N VAL A 271 -3.16 20.91 14.18
CA VAL A 271 -4.04 21.16 15.34
C VAL A 271 -4.86 19.90 15.64
N GLU A 272 -5.44 19.27 14.61
CA GLU A 272 -6.22 18.05 14.79
C GLU A 272 -5.34 16.89 15.31
N GLU A 273 -4.13 16.73 14.78
CA GLU A 273 -3.20 15.70 15.23
C GLU A 273 -2.74 15.94 16.68
N TRP A 274 -2.46 17.19 17.05
CA TRP A 274 -2.16 17.55 18.43
C TRP A 274 -3.33 17.23 19.38
N LEU A 275 -4.56 17.55 18.99
CA LEU A 275 -5.76 17.19 19.76
C LEU A 275 -5.93 15.67 19.86
N SER A 276 -5.61 14.94 18.79
CA SER A 276 -5.66 13.47 18.77
C SER A 276 -4.65 12.86 19.74
N ASP A 277 -3.44 13.41 19.81
CA ASP A 277 -2.38 12.92 20.68
C ASP A 277 -2.64 13.21 22.16
N HIS A 278 -3.16 14.40 22.48
CA HIS A 278 -3.19 14.89 23.87
C HIS A 278 -4.59 14.86 24.49
N VAL A 279 -5.67 14.99 23.67
CA VAL A 279 -7.03 15.19 24.21
C VAL A 279 -7.95 14.02 23.81
N THR A 280 -8.21 13.85 22.53
CA THR A 280 -9.27 12.94 22.08
C THR A 280 -8.85 11.47 22.06
N ARG A 281 -7.57 11.19 21.89
CA ARG A 281 -6.99 9.85 21.72
C ARG A 281 -7.58 9.06 20.55
N ARG A 282 -8.28 9.76 19.63
CA ARG A 282 -8.89 9.20 18.41
C ARG A 282 -8.03 9.56 17.20
N PRO A 283 -7.98 8.69 16.18
CA PRO A 283 -7.27 9.01 14.94
C PRO A 283 -7.77 10.33 14.33
N PRO A 284 -6.87 11.23 13.87
CA PRO A 284 -7.28 12.44 13.15
C PRO A 284 -7.92 12.08 11.81
N THR A 285 -8.86 12.91 11.36
CA THR A 285 -9.56 12.75 10.08
C THR A 285 -8.59 12.95 8.90
N ALA A 286 -7.70 13.94 9.05
CA ALA A 286 -6.69 14.28 8.05
C ALA A 286 -5.30 14.34 8.69
N PRO A 287 -4.61 13.20 8.89
CA PRO A 287 -3.27 13.18 9.45
C PRO A 287 -2.29 14.05 8.67
N VAL A 288 -1.36 14.71 9.36
CA VAL A 288 -0.32 15.56 8.74
C VAL A 288 0.45 14.80 7.64
N THR A 289 0.79 13.53 7.89
CA THR A 289 1.42 12.67 6.88
C THR A 289 0.57 12.54 5.62
N GLY A 290 -0.76 12.36 5.75
CA GLY A 290 -1.69 12.25 4.62
C GLY A 290 -1.80 13.55 3.82
N VAL A 291 -1.90 14.70 4.51
CA VAL A 291 -1.93 16.01 3.86
C VAL A 291 -0.63 16.29 3.10
N ARG A 292 0.52 15.97 3.68
CA ARG A 292 1.83 16.12 3.02
C ARG A 292 1.95 15.23 1.78
N LEU A 293 1.52 13.97 1.86
CA LEU A 293 1.50 13.07 0.71
C LEU A 293 0.61 13.61 -0.41
N ALA A 294 -0.60 14.07 -0.09
CA ALA A 294 -1.51 14.64 -1.07
C ALA A 294 -0.93 15.91 -1.74
N LEU A 295 -0.26 16.77 -0.98
CA LEU A 295 0.36 18.00 -1.50
C LEU A 295 1.67 17.74 -2.26
N GLY A 296 2.39 16.68 -1.92
CA GLY A 296 3.65 16.29 -2.58
C GLY A 296 3.44 15.31 -3.74
N GLY A 297 2.24 14.76 -3.89
CA GLY A 297 1.89 13.79 -4.91
C GLY A 297 1.60 14.44 -6.26
N GLY A 298 1.81 13.65 -7.30
CA GLY A 298 1.43 13.91 -8.69
C GLY A 298 0.88 12.63 -9.29
N GLY A 299 0.92 12.52 -10.63
CA GLY A 299 0.65 11.26 -11.31
C GLY A 299 1.79 10.25 -11.13
N PHE A 300 1.50 9.00 -11.43
CA PHE A 300 2.48 7.91 -11.44
C PHE A 300 2.52 7.22 -12.80
N ASP A 301 3.72 6.84 -13.24
CA ASP A 301 3.92 6.10 -14.48
C ASP A 301 4.13 4.60 -14.17
N SER A 302 3.17 3.78 -14.54
CA SER A 302 3.25 2.31 -14.45
C SER A 302 3.75 1.66 -15.76
N GLY A 303 4.28 2.45 -16.69
CA GLY A 303 4.71 1.98 -18.00
C GLY A 303 5.74 0.86 -17.94
N LYS A 304 6.63 0.87 -16.94
CA LYS A 304 7.59 -0.22 -16.72
C LYS A 304 6.87 -1.54 -16.36
N ALA A 305 5.94 -1.50 -15.41
CA ALA A 305 5.16 -2.69 -15.03
C ALA A 305 4.31 -3.20 -16.21
N MET A 306 3.74 -2.31 -17.03
CA MET A 306 2.98 -2.70 -18.23
C MET A 306 3.87 -3.40 -19.26
N ARG A 307 5.05 -2.85 -19.57
CA ARG A 307 5.97 -3.41 -20.56
C ARG A 307 6.64 -4.71 -20.11
N GLU A 308 7.13 -4.76 -18.88
CA GLU A 308 7.98 -5.86 -18.42
C GLU A 308 7.17 -6.99 -17.78
N LEU A 309 6.08 -6.67 -17.09
CA LEU A 309 5.25 -7.66 -16.41
C LEU A 309 4.00 -8.06 -17.19
N GLY A 310 3.55 -7.22 -18.13
CA GLY A 310 2.23 -7.35 -18.75
C GLY A 310 1.11 -6.88 -17.82
N TYR A 311 1.42 -5.94 -16.91
CA TYR A 311 0.46 -5.36 -15.99
C TYR A 311 -0.64 -4.61 -16.73
N THR A 312 -1.89 -4.77 -16.28
CA THR A 312 -3.05 -4.08 -16.85
C THR A 312 -3.88 -3.43 -15.75
N VAL A 313 -4.61 -2.40 -16.10
CA VAL A 313 -5.38 -1.57 -15.14
C VAL A 313 -6.85 -1.56 -15.55
N ARG A 314 -7.72 -1.85 -14.59
CA ARG A 314 -9.17 -1.73 -14.75
C ARG A 314 -9.61 -0.28 -14.93
N PRO A 315 -10.70 -0.01 -15.68
CA PRO A 315 -11.29 1.31 -15.74
C PRO A 315 -11.67 1.80 -14.32
N LEU A 316 -11.29 3.04 -13.98
CA LEU A 316 -11.53 3.64 -12.65
C LEU A 316 -13.00 3.56 -12.23
N GLU A 317 -13.94 3.74 -13.16
CA GLU A 317 -15.38 3.69 -12.89
C GLU A 317 -15.80 2.31 -12.33
N ALA A 318 -15.24 1.22 -12.88
CA ALA A 318 -15.52 -0.14 -12.41
C ALA A 318 -14.96 -0.35 -11.00
N SER A 319 -13.78 0.18 -10.70
CA SER A 319 -13.16 0.11 -9.38
C SER A 319 -13.92 0.92 -8.35
N LEU A 320 -14.39 2.13 -8.70
CA LEU A 320 -15.22 2.96 -7.84
C LEU A 320 -16.57 2.29 -7.52
N ARG A 321 -17.25 1.71 -8.51
CA ARG A 321 -18.51 0.98 -8.27
C ARG A 321 -18.29 -0.20 -7.31
N ALA A 322 -17.23 -0.96 -7.49
CA ALA A 322 -16.89 -2.08 -6.62
C ALA A 322 -16.51 -1.66 -5.20
N ALA A 323 -15.88 -0.49 -5.02
CA ALA A 323 -15.49 0.03 -3.71
C ALA A 323 -16.65 0.69 -2.95
N LEU A 324 -17.65 1.22 -3.67
CA LEU A 324 -18.78 1.94 -3.08
C LEU A 324 -20.01 1.06 -2.88
N GLY A 325 -20.13 -0.06 -3.60
CA GLY A 325 -21.22 -1.05 -3.51
C GLY A 325 -21.26 -1.71 -2.21
#